data_d8cfe8a29e8cce8ababf53c74b4a22d3
#
_entry.id   d8cfe8a29e8cce8ababf53c74b4a22d3
#
_cell.length_a   1.000
_cell.length_b   1.000
_cell.length_c   1.000
_cell.angle_alpha   90.00
_cell.angle_beta   90.00
_cell.angle_gamma   90.00
#
_symmetry.space_group_name_H-M   'P 1'
#
loop_
_entity.id
_entity.type
_entity.pdbx_description
1 polymer ?
#
loop_
_entity_poly.entity_id
_entity_poly.type
_entity_poly.pdbx_seq_one_letter_code
_entity_poly.pdbx_strand_id
1 'polypeptide(L)'
;MSKKVVRVMKIQFKAGQAKPGPALAGAGIQMPKFCTAFNDQTKDRMGETVPVVLTVYEDKDFSFVLKTAPASEMIKKALGVQKGSSNAGTTTVGTLSADKLKEIAEYKMPDLNACDLDAAMKIVAGTAKNMGVKVEGIDA
;
A
#
# COMPACT_ATOMS: atom_id res chain seq x y z
N MET A 1 -28.89 -5.35 -9.51
CA MET A 1 -28.42 -6.70 -9.82
C MET A 1 -26.92 -6.81 -9.57
N SER A 2 -26.50 -7.84 -8.91
CA SER A 2 -25.08 -8.10 -8.70
C SER A 2 -24.47 -8.64 -9.99
N LYS A 3 -23.43 -7.99 -10.47
CA LYS A 3 -22.65 -8.47 -11.62
C LYS A 3 -21.72 -9.59 -11.16
N LYS A 4 -21.54 -10.59 -12.00
CA LYS A 4 -20.64 -11.68 -11.68
C LYS A 4 -19.18 -11.24 -11.79
N VAL A 5 -18.41 -11.46 -10.72
CA VAL A 5 -16.98 -11.14 -10.68
C VAL A 5 -16.20 -12.22 -11.42
N VAL A 6 -15.43 -11.80 -12.42
CA VAL A 6 -14.54 -12.69 -13.18
C VAL A 6 -13.16 -12.74 -12.54
N ARG A 7 -12.65 -11.61 -12.10
CA ARG A 7 -11.30 -11.51 -11.57
C ARG A 7 -11.17 -10.38 -10.56
N VAL A 8 -10.38 -10.62 -9.52
CA VAL A 8 -9.96 -9.59 -8.57
C VAL A 8 -8.43 -9.49 -8.63
N MET A 9 -7.93 -8.28 -8.81
CA MET A 9 -6.48 -8.02 -8.91
C MET A 9 -6.08 -6.94 -7.93
N LYS A 10 -4.88 -7.09 -7.36
CA LYS A 10 -4.25 -6.05 -6.54
C LYS A 10 -3.07 -5.48 -7.31
N ILE A 11 -3.10 -4.17 -7.54
CA ILE A 11 -2.09 -3.47 -8.32
C ILE A 11 -1.69 -2.21 -7.55
N GLN A 12 -0.46 -1.74 -7.75
CA GLN A 12 0.04 -0.51 -7.14
C GLN A 12 0.48 0.46 -8.22
N PHE A 13 0.04 1.71 -8.08
CA PHE A 13 0.45 2.80 -8.96
C PHE A 13 0.86 4.00 -8.13
N LYS A 14 1.72 4.83 -8.68
CA LYS A 14 1.99 6.14 -8.09
C LYS A 14 0.80 7.06 -8.32
N ALA A 15 0.42 7.81 -7.28
CA ALA A 15 -0.71 8.73 -7.35
C ALA A 15 -0.56 9.72 -8.52
N GLY A 16 -1.61 9.87 -9.29
CA GLY A 16 -1.65 10.74 -10.45
C GLY A 16 -0.80 10.29 -11.64
N GLN A 17 -0.18 9.12 -11.59
CA GLN A 17 0.73 8.61 -12.62
C GLN A 17 0.34 7.23 -13.16
N ALA A 18 -0.91 6.83 -13.02
CA ALA A 18 -1.36 5.58 -13.60
C ALA A 18 -1.28 5.65 -15.14
N LYS A 19 -0.64 4.66 -15.73
CA LYS A 19 -0.48 4.53 -17.17
C LYS A 19 -0.95 3.15 -17.64
N PRO A 20 -1.48 3.04 -18.86
CA PRO A 20 -1.76 1.74 -19.45
C PRO A 20 -0.49 0.88 -19.47
N GLY A 21 -0.61 -0.36 -19.02
CA GLY A 21 0.55 -1.26 -18.94
C GLY A 21 0.12 -2.71 -18.96
N PRO A 22 1.11 -3.64 -18.98
CA PRO A 22 0.82 -5.07 -19.07
C PRO A 22 -0.09 -5.60 -17.96
N ALA A 23 0.01 -5.04 -16.76
CA ALA A 23 -0.82 -5.43 -15.62
C ALA A 23 -2.31 -5.15 -15.88
N LEU A 24 -2.63 -3.99 -16.45
CA LEU A 24 -4.00 -3.63 -16.81
C LEU A 24 -4.48 -4.33 -18.08
N ALA A 25 -3.60 -4.54 -19.04
CA ALA A 25 -3.91 -5.27 -20.25
C ALA A 25 -4.38 -6.69 -19.94
N GLY A 26 -3.75 -7.36 -18.98
CA GLY A 26 -4.14 -8.70 -18.53
C GLY A 26 -5.49 -8.75 -17.83
N ALA A 27 -6.00 -7.62 -17.34
CA ALA A 27 -7.30 -7.54 -16.67
C ALA A 27 -8.48 -7.50 -17.66
N GLY A 28 -8.25 -7.13 -18.92
CA GLY A 28 -9.30 -7.04 -19.94
C GLY A 28 -10.28 -5.89 -19.77
N ILE A 29 -9.87 -4.83 -19.09
CA ILE A 29 -10.68 -3.63 -18.83
C ILE A 29 -10.32 -2.49 -19.78
N GLN A 30 -11.15 -1.44 -19.78
CA GLN A 30 -10.85 -0.20 -20.49
C GLN A 30 -9.80 0.61 -19.75
N MET A 31 -8.54 0.42 -20.11
CA MET A 31 -7.38 1.04 -19.45
C MET A 31 -7.45 2.58 -19.37
N PRO A 32 -7.81 3.31 -20.43
CA PRO A 32 -7.88 4.77 -20.35
C PRO A 32 -8.89 5.26 -19.32
N LYS A 33 -10.04 4.61 -19.24
CA LYS A 33 -11.09 4.94 -18.27
C LYS A 33 -10.62 4.73 -16.84
N PHE A 34 -9.95 3.61 -16.58
CA PHE A 34 -9.35 3.33 -15.28
C PHE A 34 -8.29 4.36 -14.90
N CYS A 35 -7.34 4.63 -15.80
CA CYS A 35 -6.27 5.58 -15.54
C CYS A 35 -6.79 6.98 -15.23
N THR A 36 -7.78 7.47 -15.97
CA THR A 36 -8.42 8.77 -15.73
C THR A 36 -9.08 8.80 -14.35
N ALA A 37 -9.89 7.79 -14.04
CA ALA A 37 -10.60 7.72 -12.76
C ALA A 37 -9.62 7.63 -11.58
N PHE A 38 -8.59 6.79 -11.70
CA PHE A 38 -7.55 6.66 -10.68
C PHE A 38 -6.79 7.97 -10.46
N ASN A 39 -6.34 8.59 -11.52
CA ASN A 39 -5.59 9.85 -11.43
C ASN A 39 -6.44 10.97 -10.80
N ASP A 40 -7.72 11.04 -11.13
CA ASP A 40 -8.63 12.02 -10.54
C ASP A 40 -8.82 11.81 -9.03
N GLN A 41 -8.96 10.56 -8.59
CA GLN A 41 -9.14 10.24 -7.18
C GLN A 41 -7.86 10.33 -6.35
N THR A 42 -6.69 10.29 -6.98
CA THR A 42 -5.41 10.33 -6.28
C THR A 42 -4.68 11.67 -6.38
N LYS A 43 -5.33 12.71 -6.91
CA LYS A 43 -4.74 14.05 -7.04
C LYS A 43 -4.21 14.59 -5.71
N ASP A 44 -4.94 14.34 -4.63
CA ASP A 44 -4.58 14.81 -3.28
C ASP A 44 -3.44 14.02 -2.64
N ARG A 45 -3.05 12.91 -3.25
CA ARG A 45 -2.05 11.98 -2.72
C ARG A 45 -0.81 11.89 -3.61
N MET A 46 -0.52 12.95 -4.34
CA MET A 46 0.64 13.00 -5.26
C MET A 46 1.94 12.63 -4.56
N GLY A 47 2.72 11.77 -5.21
CA GLY A 47 4.01 11.29 -4.68
C GLY A 47 3.91 10.05 -3.79
N GLU A 48 2.71 9.56 -3.50
CA GLU A 48 2.52 8.32 -2.75
C GLU A 48 2.24 7.15 -3.70
N THR A 49 2.66 5.95 -3.30
CA THR A 49 2.24 4.72 -3.96
C THR A 49 0.88 4.33 -3.43
N VAL A 50 -0.10 4.19 -4.32
CA VAL A 50 -1.47 3.85 -3.94
C VAL A 50 -1.78 2.42 -4.40
N PRO A 51 -2.02 1.49 -3.46
CA PRO A 51 -2.51 0.16 -3.81
C PRO A 51 -3.97 0.24 -4.25
N VAL A 52 -4.32 -0.53 -5.27
CA VAL A 52 -5.67 -0.60 -5.82
C VAL A 52 -6.12 -2.04 -5.83
N VAL A 53 -7.31 -2.30 -5.30
CA VAL A 53 -8.00 -3.58 -5.48
C VAL A 53 -8.99 -3.41 -6.63
N LEU A 54 -8.68 -4.03 -7.75
CA LEU A 54 -9.47 -3.96 -8.98
C LEU A 54 -10.35 -5.20 -9.10
N THR A 55 -11.65 -4.99 -9.22
CA THR A 55 -12.63 -6.06 -9.46
C THR A 55 -13.13 -5.97 -10.89
N VAL A 56 -12.99 -7.03 -11.66
CA VAL A 56 -13.43 -7.11 -13.06
C VAL A 56 -14.67 -7.98 -13.16
N TYR A 57 -15.67 -7.50 -13.89
CA TYR A 57 -16.94 -8.18 -14.11
C TYR A 57 -17.04 -8.81 -15.51
N GLU A 58 -18.01 -9.70 -15.72
CA GLU A 58 -18.19 -10.41 -16.99
C GLU A 58 -18.43 -9.49 -18.19
N ASP A 59 -19.08 -8.36 -17.98
CA ASP A 59 -19.39 -7.38 -19.03
C ASP A 59 -18.22 -6.44 -19.36
N LYS A 60 -17.01 -6.78 -18.93
CA LYS A 60 -15.78 -5.96 -19.04
C LYS A 60 -15.86 -4.64 -18.28
N ASP A 61 -16.85 -4.50 -17.45
CA ASP A 61 -16.92 -3.39 -16.49
C ASP A 61 -16.01 -3.68 -15.30
N PHE A 62 -15.68 -2.65 -14.55
CA PHE A 62 -14.79 -2.78 -13.40
C PHE A 62 -15.17 -1.84 -12.28
N SER A 63 -14.81 -2.24 -11.07
CA SER A 63 -14.79 -1.35 -9.91
C SER A 63 -13.42 -1.42 -9.25
N PHE A 64 -13.03 -0.38 -8.55
CA PHE A 64 -11.76 -0.36 -7.84
C PHE A 64 -11.90 0.35 -6.51
N VAL A 65 -11.07 -0.10 -5.56
CA VAL A 65 -10.99 0.50 -4.22
C VAL A 65 -9.55 0.93 -3.99
N LEU A 66 -9.37 2.19 -3.59
CA LEU A 66 -8.06 2.72 -3.23
C LEU A 66 -7.76 2.39 -1.77
N LYS A 67 -6.57 1.92 -1.51
CA LYS A 67 -6.07 1.63 -0.17
C LYS A 67 -5.05 2.69 0.26
N THR A 68 -4.67 2.67 1.54
CA THR A 68 -3.59 3.52 2.04
C THR A 68 -2.24 3.07 1.48
N ALA A 69 -1.24 3.96 1.47
CA ALA A 69 0.10 3.62 1.01
C ALA A 69 0.64 2.38 1.73
N PRO A 70 1.43 1.52 1.05
CA PRO A 70 2.02 0.35 1.71
C PRO A 70 2.84 0.74 2.93
N ALA A 71 2.76 -0.05 4.00
CA ALA A 71 3.52 0.20 5.23
C ALA A 71 5.03 0.30 4.95
N SER A 72 5.55 -0.53 4.06
CA SER A 72 6.95 -0.49 3.66
C SER A 72 7.38 0.85 3.06
N GLU A 73 6.56 1.45 2.23
CA GLU A 73 6.82 2.76 1.64
C GLU A 73 6.83 3.86 2.71
N MET A 74 5.90 3.81 3.63
CA MET A 74 5.83 4.77 4.73
C MET A 74 7.03 4.65 5.67
N ILE A 75 7.47 3.45 5.97
CA ILE A 75 8.67 3.20 6.79
C ILE A 75 9.92 3.73 6.10
N LYS A 76 10.09 3.47 4.81
CA LYS A 76 11.21 4.00 4.03
C LYS A 76 11.23 5.52 4.02
N LYS A 77 10.07 6.14 3.82
CA LYS A 77 9.92 7.59 3.81
C LYS A 77 10.25 8.21 5.19
N ALA A 78 9.81 7.58 6.26
CA ALA A 78 10.07 8.03 7.63
C ALA A 78 11.57 7.96 7.98
N LEU A 79 12.30 6.98 7.44
CA LEU A 79 13.74 6.80 7.66
C LEU A 79 14.60 7.54 6.63
N GLY A 80 14.01 8.04 5.55
CA GLY A 80 14.74 8.68 4.47
C GLY A 80 15.60 7.71 3.63
N VAL A 81 15.29 6.42 3.64
CA VAL A 81 15.99 5.39 2.87
C VAL A 81 15.20 5.02 1.62
N GLN A 82 15.90 4.67 0.55
CA GLN A 82 15.25 4.29 -0.70
C GLN A 82 14.91 2.80 -0.78
N LYS A 83 15.63 1.98 -0.03
CA LYS A 83 15.47 0.53 -0.06
C LYS A 83 15.69 -0.07 1.32
N GLY A 84 14.93 -1.12 1.63
CA GLY A 84 15.14 -1.91 2.83
C GLY A 84 16.42 -2.77 2.76
N SER A 85 16.74 -3.46 3.84
CA SER A 85 17.90 -4.35 3.89
C SER A 85 17.72 -5.55 2.95
N SER A 86 18.80 -5.91 2.27
CA SER A 86 18.85 -7.17 1.50
C SER A 86 18.96 -8.40 2.42
N ASN A 87 19.46 -8.21 3.65
CA ASN A 87 19.64 -9.24 4.66
C ASN A 87 19.00 -8.78 5.98
N ALA A 88 17.68 -8.72 6.02
CA ALA A 88 16.89 -8.13 7.11
C ALA A 88 17.16 -8.80 8.48
N GLY A 89 17.58 -10.06 8.50
CA GLY A 89 17.90 -10.77 9.75
C GLY A 89 19.25 -10.41 10.36
N THR A 90 20.18 -9.85 9.57
CA THR A 90 21.56 -9.57 9.97
C THR A 90 21.96 -8.11 9.83
N THR A 91 21.43 -7.42 8.82
CA THR A 91 21.78 -6.02 8.51
C THR A 91 20.61 -5.10 8.80
N THR A 92 20.84 -4.09 9.65
CA THR A 92 19.87 -3.06 9.99
C THR A 92 20.13 -1.80 9.16
N VAL A 93 19.08 -1.27 8.49
CA VAL A 93 19.17 -0.04 7.68
C VAL A 93 18.81 1.22 8.46
N GLY A 94 18.17 1.08 9.61
CA GLY A 94 17.80 2.23 10.43
C GLY A 94 16.98 1.82 11.65
N THR A 95 16.65 2.81 12.46
CA THR A 95 15.81 2.64 13.66
C THR A 95 14.59 3.54 13.55
N LEU A 96 13.41 2.97 13.71
CA LEU A 96 12.15 3.71 13.70
C LEU A 96 11.74 4.06 15.13
N SER A 97 11.49 5.34 15.40
CA SER A 97 11.03 5.77 16.73
C SER A 97 9.59 5.35 16.98
N ALA A 98 9.22 5.19 18.26
CA ALA A 98 7.86 4.84 18.65
C ALA A 98 6.82 5.85 18.15
N ASP A 99 7.14 7.14 18.15
CA ASP A 99 6.24 8.20 17.68
C ASP A 99 5.94 8.07 16.18
N LYS A 100 6.96 7.85 15.37
CA LYS A 100 6.79 7.62 13.92
C LYS A 100 6.05 6.33 13.62
N LEU A 101 6.32 5.28 14.40
CA LEU A 101 5.58 4.02 14.29
C LEU A 101 4.09 4.24 14.56
N LYS A 102 3.77 5.03 15.59
CA LYS A 102 2.39 5.37 15.94
C LYS A 102 1.70 6.13 14.80
N GLU A 103 2.35 7.12 14.21
CA GLU A 103 1.82 7.87 13.07
C GLU A 103 1.50 6.96 11.88
N ILE A 104 2.41 6.05 11.54
CA ILE A 104 2.22 5.07 10.46
C ILE A 104 1.04 4.15 10.77
N ALA A 105 0.95 3.66 12.01
CA ALA A 105 -0.13 2.79 12.45
C ALA A 105 -1.49 3.49 12.37
N GLU A 106 -1.59 4.74 12.82
CA GLU A 106 -2.82 5.54 12.74
C GLU A 106 -3.25 5.76 11.29
N TYR A 107 -2.32 6.09 10.42
CA TYR A 107 -2.61 6.26 9.00
C TYR A 107 -3.11 4.96 8.35
N LYS A 108 -2.57 3.83 8.76
CA LYS A 108 -2.88 2.52 8.20
C LYS A 108 -4.13 1.86 8.82
N MET A 109 -4.62 2.37 9.96
CA MET A 109 -5.77 1.78 10.69
C MET A 109 -6.97 1.44 9.81
N PRO A 110 -7.41 2.29 8.83
CA PRO A 110 -8.55 1.95 7.99
C PRO A 110 -8.39 0.67 7.16
N ASP A 111 -7.15 0.27 6.86
CA ASP A 111 -6.85 -0.92 6.06
C ASP A 111 -6.46 -2.13 6.91
N LEU A 112 -6.30 -1.95 8.22
CA LEU A 112 -5.90 -3.01 9.13
C LEU A 112 -7.11 -3.59 9.87
N ASN A 113 -7.02 -4.85 10.21
CA ASN A 113 -8.02 -5.52 11.05
C ASN A 113 -7.63 -5.51 12.54
N ALA A 114 -6.79 -4.56 12.95
CA ALA A 114 -6.35 -4.42 14.33
C ALA A 114 -7.49 -3.93 15.22
N CYS A 115 -7.57 -4.48 16.43
CA CYS A 115 -8.59 -4.10 17.42
C CYS A 115 -8.35 -2.68 17.96
N ASP A 116 -7.09 -2.30 18.12
CA ASP A 116 -6.69 -1.02 18.70
C ASP A 116 -5.37 -0.53 18.07
N LEU A 117 -4.93 0.64 18.48
CA LEU A 117 -3.70 1.25 17.98
C LEU A 117 -2.45 0.43 18.34
N ASP A 118 -2.40 -0.16 19.53
CA ASP A 118 -1.26 -0.98 19.95
C ASP A 118 -1.09 -2.21 19.07
N ALA A 119 -2.18 -2.86 18.72
CA ALA A 119 -2.18 -3.98 17.77
C ALA A 119 -1.71 -3.54 16.39
N ALA A 120 -2.17 -2.38 15.91
CA ALA A 120 -1.74 -1.80 14.64
C ALA A 120 -0.23 -1.49 14.64
N MET A 121 0.28 -0.93 15.72
CA MET A 121 1.71 -0.67 15.89
C MET A 121 2.54 -1.95 15.81
N LYS A 122 2.07 -3.04 16.41
CA LYS A 122 2.74 -4.35 16.34
C LYS A 122 2.77 -4.91 14.91
N ILE A 123 1.69 -4.75 14.17
CA ILE A 123 1.62 -5.17 12.76
C ILE A 123 2.65 -4.41 11.92
N VAL A 124 2.72 -3.11 12.07
CA VAL A 124 3.70 -2.27 11.36
C VAL A 124 5.13 -2.58 11.80
N ALA A 125 5.34 -2.81 13.10
CA ALA A 125 6.64 -3.20 13.63
C ALA A 125 7.14 -4.52 13.04
N GLY A 126 6.27 -5.50 12.86
CA GLY A 126 6.60 -6.76 12.18
C GLY A 126 7.05 -6.55 10.73
N THR A 127 6.38 -5.66 10.00
CA THR A 127 6.78 -5.28 8.64
C THR A 127 8.15 -4.60 8.65
N ALA A 128 8.39 -3.68 9.58
CA ALA A 128 9.67 -3.00 9.73
C ALA A 128 10.82 -3.98 10.02
N LYS A 129 10.59 -4.93 10.90
CA LYS A 129 11.57 -5.97 11.23
C LYS A 129 11.99 -6.76 9.99
N ASN A 130 11.05 -7.14 9.15
CA ASN A 130 11.34 -7.86 7.90
C ASN A 130 12.08 -6.99 6.87
N MET A 131 12.04 -5.68 7.01
CA MET A 131 12.80 -4.75 6.17
C MET A 131 14.20 -4.45 6.72
N GLY A 132 14.57 -5.01 7.86
CA GLY A 132 15.83 -4.70 8.53
C GLY A 132 15.80 -3.38 9.29
N VAL A 133 14.64 -2.97 9.77
CA VAL A 133 14.46 -1.75 10.57
C VAL A 133 14.19 -2.14 12.02
N LYS A 134 14.96 -1.57 12.95
CA LYS A 134 14.71 -1.70 14.38
C LYS A 134 13.61 -0.73 14.79
N VAL A 135 12.77 -1.16 15.70
CA VAL A 135 11.69 -0.35 16.25
C VAL A 135 11.92 -0.12 17.73
N GLU A 136 11.92 1.15 18.15
CA GLU A 136 12.04 1.51 19.56
C GLU A 136 10.69 1.40 20.27
N GLY A 137 10.72 0.96 21.52
CA GLY A 137 9.55 0.96 22.40
C GLY A 137 8.58 -0.20 22.17
N ILE A 138 8.87 -1.12 21.27
CA ILE A 138 8.08 -2.33 21.04
C ILE A 138 8.97 -3.55 20.98
N ASP A 139 8.64 -4.53 21.81
CA ASP A 139 9.26 -5.83 21.77
C ASP A 139 8.66 -6.64 20.60
N ALA A 140 9.42 -6.76 19.56
CA ALA A 140 9.01 -7.52 18.38
C ALA A 140 9.57 -8.96 18.41
#